data_82b2f2f249197adbe9a9ff2a2b1a8ca3
#
_entry.id   82b2f2f249197adbe9a9ff2a2b1a8ca3
#
_cell.length_a   1.000
_cell.length_b   1.000
_cell.length_c   1.000
_cell.angle_alpha   90.00
_cell.angle_beta   90.00
_cell.angle_gamma   90.00
#
_symmetry.space_group_name_H-M   'P 1'
#
loop_
_entity.id
_entity.type
_entity.pdbx_description
1 polymer ?
#
loop_
_entity_poly.entity_id
_entity_poly.type
_entity_poly.pdbx_seq_one_letter_code
_entity_poly.pdbx_strand_id
1 'polypeptide(L)'
;MLMKRGFTLVEMLVVIASIGILAALLLPALSRAKHSAQRSVCQSNVRQLNFAVHMYADDHGNELRAITNKEAIYVSYKESVLPYLGRTRGQTNDALFACPADDFDCDDPAINTLFSFWSPPPTGKCFYRQATTHFSSYAFNGEAPDSDTTRVAQKIFQSVREPSKLILEGELSGAFGLSAHDRKQPHQFPDARNVMSFVDGHVSYIKIYWNGVAGFDGCPAFYEPPAGYDYKWTEK
;
A
#
# COMPACT_ATOMS: atom_id res chain seq x y z
N MET A 1 -33.67 9.50 -58.36
CA MET A 1 -33.52 10.61 -57.39
C MET A 1 -33.71 10.03 -55.98
N LEU A 2 -32.61 9.76 -55.27
CA LEU A 2 -32.67 9.19 -53.92
C LEU A 2 -33.06 10.30 -52.93
N MET A 3 -34.26 10.21 -52.37
CA MET A 3 -34.71 11.12 -51.31
C MET A 3 -33.82 10.90 -50.07
N LYS A 4 -32.98 11.86 -49.70
CA LYS A 4 -32.28 11.88 -48.42
C LYS A 4 -33.33 12.07 -47.33
N ARG A 5 -33.55 11.03 -46.51
CA ARG A 5 -34.39 11.14 -45.31
C ARG A 5 -33.61 11.99 -44.28
N GLY A 6 -34.19 13.14 -43.94
CA GLY A 6 -33.63 13.98 -42.84
C GLY A 6 -33.95 13.32 -41.52
N PHE A 7 -32.99 13.42 -40.57
CA PHE A 7 -33.14 12.93 -39.21
C PHE A 7 -34.07 13.88 -38.42
N THR A 8 -35.02 13.32 -37.70
CA THR A 8 -35.95 14.14 -36.91
C THR A 8 -35.33 14.49 -35.53
N LEU A 9 -35.76 15.61 -34.96
CA LEU A 9 -35.32 16.05 -33.64
C LEU A 9 -35.68 15.01 -32.56
N VAL A 10 -36.84 14.33 -32.71
CA VAL A 10 -37.30 13.29 -31.78
C VAL A 10 -36.40 12.06 -31.84
N GLU A 11 -35.96 11.62 -33.02
CA GLU A 11 -35.04 10.50 -33.17
C GLU A 11 -33.70 10.76 -32.48
N MET A 12 -33.16 11.99 -32.61
CA MET A 12 -31.95 12.40 -31.90
C MET A 12 -32.16 12.41 -30.38
N LEU A 13 -33.29 12.91 -29.92
CA LEU A 13 -33.59 13.02 -28.49
C LEU A 13 -33.72 11.64 -27.82
N VAL A 14 -34.34 10.69 -28.49
CA VAL A 14 -34.47 9.31 -28.01
C VAL A 14 -33.11 8.62 -27.94
N VAL A 15 -32.22 8.84 -28.91
CA VAL A 15 -30.87 8.27 -28.91
C VAL A 15 -30.05 8.82 -27.73
N ILE A 16 -30.00 10.13 -27.53
CA ILE A 16 -29.23 10.71 -26.40
C ILE A 16 -29.84 10.30 -25.07
N ALA A 17 -31.17 10.19 -24.94
CA ALA A 17 -31.82 9.74 -23.73
C ALA A 17 -31.44 8.29 -23.40
N SER A 18 -31.48 7.38 -24.42
CA SER A 18 -31.09 5.99 -24.22
C SER A 18 -29.63 5.81 -23.86
N ILE A 19 -28.70 6.57 -24.48
CA ILE A 19 -27.28 6.58 -24.12
C ILE A 19 -27.12 7.10 -22.69
N GLY A 20 -27.82 8.15 -22.31
CA GLY A 20 -27.78 8.71 -20.96
C GLY A 20 -28.20 7.71 -19.87
N ILE A 21 -29.28 6.97 -20.12
CA ILE A 21 -29.76 5.93 -19.20
C ILE A 21 -28.73 4.81 -19.08
N LEU A 22 -28.18 4.32 -20.21
CA LEU A 22 -27.17 3.27 -20.19
C LEU A 22 -25.90 3.72 -19.47
N ALA A 23 -25.42 4.93 -19.73
CA ALA A 23 -24.25 5.50 -19.07
C ALA A 23 -24.45 5.64 -17.55
N ALA A 24 -25.62 6.11 -17.12
CA ALA A 24 -25.97 6.25 -15.71
C ALA A 24 -25.93 4.92 -14.93
N LEU A 25 -26.27 3.81 -15.56
CA LEU A 25 -26.19 2.47 -14.98
C LEU A 25 -24.77 1.89 -15.01
N LEU A 26 -23.99 2.21 -16.05
CA LEU A 26 -22.64 1.66 -16.23
C LEU A 26 -21.58 2.37 -15.36
N LEU A 27 -21.67 3.67 -15.15
CA LEU A 27 -20.66 4.43 -14.42
C LEU A 27 -20.41 3.92 -12.99
N PRO A 28 -21.43 3.62 -12.16
CA PRO A 28 -21.20 3.07 -10.82
C PRO A 28 -20.59 1.66 -10.83
N ALA A 29 -20.94 0.84 -11.82
CA ALA A 29 -20.41 -0.51 -11.97
C ALA A 29 -18.93 -0.46 -12.39
N LEU A 30 -18.59 0.40 -13.34
CA LEU A 30 -17.22 0.61 -13.82
C LEU A 30 -16.29 1.15 -12.70
N SER A 31 -16.78 2.08 -11.88
CA SER A 31 -16.03 2.58 -10.74
C SER A 31 -15.67 1.45 -9.77
N ARG A 32 -16.64 0.62 -9.39
CA ARG A 32 -16.40 -0.54 -8.51
C ARG A 32 -15.44 -1.55 -9.11
N ALA A 33 -15.58 -1.84 -10.40
CA ALA A 33 -14.67 -2.73 -11.11
C ALA A 33 -13.23 -2.20 -11.14
N LYS A 34 -13.06 -0.89 -11.40
CA LYS A 34 -11.75 -0.22 -11.35
C LYS A 34 -11.08 -0.36 -9.98
N HIS A 35 -11.80 -0.07 -8.90
CA HIS A 35 -11.24 -0.23 -7.54
C HIS A 35 -10.86 -1.68 -7.22
N SER A 36 -11.68 -2.65 -7.64
CA SER A 36 -11.35 -4.06 -7.47
C SER A 36 -10.12 -4.47 -8.28
N ALA A 37 -9.99 -4.00 -9.51
CA ALA A 37 -8.82 -4.25 -10.36
C ALA A 37 -7.54 -3.63 -9.74
N GLN A 38 -7.59 -2.39 -9.27
CA GLN A 38 -6.46 -1.74 -8.60
C GLN A 38 -6.01 -2.53 -7.37
N ARG A 39 -6.95 -3.00 -6.54
CA ARG A 39 -6.63 -3.85 -5.39
C ARG A 39 -5.96 -5.17 -5.80
N SER A 40 -6.43 -5.82 -6.86
CA SER A 40 -5.82 -7.05 -7.37
C SER A 40 -4.38 -6.81 -7.85
N VAL A 41 -4.10 -5.66 -8.46
CA VAL A 41 -2.73 -5.27 -8.84
C VAL A 41 -1.88 -5.08 -7.58
N CYS A 42 -2.37 -4.38 -6.55
CA CYS A 42 -1.63 -4.22 -5.29
C CYS A 42 -1.34 -5.56 -4.62
N GLN A 43 -2.31 -6.49 -4.58
CA GLN A 43 -2.08 -7.83 -4.06
C GLN A 43 -1.01 -8.60 -4.85
N SER A 44 -1.00 -8.45 -6.18
CA SER A 44 0.04 -9.05 -7.04
C SER A 44 1.41 -8.44 -6.77
N ASN A 45 1.50 -7.12 -6.63
CA ASN A 45 2.74 -6.42 -6.33
C ASN A 45 3.32 -6.87 -4.99
N VAL A 46 2.51 -6.82 -3.92
CA VAL A 46 2.92 -7.25 -2.58
C VAL A 46 3.36 -8.72 -2.58
N ARG A 47 2.70 -9.59 -3.35
CA ARG A 47 3.13 -11.00 -3.47
C ARG A 47 4.49 -11.14 -4.13
N GLN A 48 4.77 -10.38 -5.18
CA GLN A 48 6.08 -10.39 -5.85
C GLN A 48 7.18 -9.85 -4.92
N LEU A 49 6.89 -8.80 -4.17
CA LEU A 49 7.81 -8.23 -3.19
C LEU A 49 8.09 -9.23 -2.07
N ASN A 50 7.06 -9.90 -1.54
CA ASN A 50 7.20 -10.94 -0.53
C ASN A 50 8.14 -12.06 -1.02
N PHE A 51 7.97 -12.56 -2.25
CA PHE A 51 8.88 -13.54 -2.83
C PHE A 51 10.32 -13.02 -2.93
N ALA A 52 10.51 -11.76 -3.33
CA ALA A 52 11.84 -11.17 -3.42
C ALA A 52 12.51 -11.04 -2.04
N VAL A 53 11.74 -10.73 -1.00
CA VAL A 53 12.21 -10.70 0.38
C VAL A 53 12.64 -12.10 0.84
N HIS A 54 11.87 -13.15 0.52
CA HIS A 54 12.25 -14.52 0.81
C HIS A 54 13.53 -14.95 0.09
N MET A 55 13.65 -14.65 -1.21
CA MET A 55 14.87 -14.94 -1.98
C MET A 55 16.09 -14.20 -1.40
N TYR A 56 15.91 -12.95 -1.00
CA TYR A 56 16.96 -12.20 -0.32
C TYR A 56 17.37 -12.87 0.99
N ALA A 57 16.40 -13.30 1.79
CA ALA A 57 16.66 -13.98 3.07
C ALA A 57 17.41 -15.29 2.86
N ASP A 58 16.99 -16.10 1.88
CA ASP A 58 17.65 -17.40 1.55
C ASP A 58 19.13 -17.20 1.20
N ASP A 59 19.46 -16.16 0.42
CA ASP A 59 20.86 -15.86 0.06
C ASP A 59 21.68 -15.27 1.23
N HIS A 60 21.01 -14.78 2.27
CA HIS A 60 21.65 -14.15 3.44
C HIS A 60 21.50 -14.98 4.72
N GLY A 61 21.41 -16.30 4.61
CA GLY A 61 21.33 -17.21 5.74
C GLY A 61 19.98 -17.25 6.45
N ASN A 62 18.92 -16.96 5.71
CA ASN A 62 17.54 -16.78 6.19
C ASN A 62 17.36 -15.59 7.16
N GLU A 63 18.30 -14.66 7.17
CA GLU A 63 18.20 -13.44 7.95
C GLU A 63 17.75 -12.26 7.09
N LEU A 64 16.77 -11.52 7.57
CA LEU A 64 16.49 -10.19 7.07
C LEU A 64 17.37 -9.18 7.80
N ARG A 65 18.36 -8.67 7.10
CA ARG A 65 19.24 -7.67 7.69
C ARG A 65 18.46 -6.39 7.95
N ALA A 66 18.61 -5.87 9.16
CA ALA A 66 18.18 -4.51 9.45
C ALA A 66 18.96 -3.53 8.57
N ILE A 67 18.24 -2.73 7.79
CA ILE A 67 18.84 -1.70 6.96
C ILE A 67 18.94 -0.43 7.82
N THR A 68 20.14 0.06 8.03
CA THR A 68 20.47 1.06 9.03
C THR A 68 20.26 2.51 8.59
N ASN A 69 19.67 2.77 7.45
CA ASN A 69 19.41 4.11 6.97
C ASN A 69 18.17 4.72 7.63
N LYS A 70 18.34 5.59 8.61
CA LYS A 70 17.28 6.23 9.38
C LYS A 70 16.31 7.08 8.54
N GLU A 71 16.73 7.53 7.37
CA GLU A 71 15.90 8.39 6.52
C GLU A 71 14.86 7.63 5.66
N ALA A 72 14.97 6.31 5.58
CA ALA A 72 14.16 5.50 4.69
C ALA A 72 13.72 4.17 5.33
N ILE A 73 13.48 4.17 6.63
CA ILE A 73 13.30 2.98 7.49
C ILE A 73 12.36 1.94 6.87
N TYR A 74 11.20 2.34 6.37
CA TYR A 74 10.20 1.39 5.87
C TYR A 74 10.36 1.02 4.40
N VAL A 75 11.23 1.69 3.66
CA VAL A 75 11.38 1.51 2.21
C VAL A 75 12.81 1.16 1.79
N SER A 76 13.74 1.17 2.73
CA SER A 76 15.14 0.85 2.47
C SER A 76 15.35 -0.59 2.00
N TYR A 77 14.46 -1.52 2.40
CA TYR A 77 14.46 -2.89 1.88
C TYR A 77 14.37 -2.96 0.36
N LYS A 78 13.78 -1.94 -0.27
CA LYS A 78 13.61 -1.85 -1.73
C LYS A 78 14.93 -2.10 -2.47
N GLU A 79 16.01 -1.43 -2.06
CA GLU A 79 17.32 -1.59 -2.69
C GLU A 79 17.89 -3.01 -2.55
N SER A 80 17.57 -3.67 -1.45
CA SER A 80 18.01 -5.03 -1.18
C SER A 80 17.28 -6.06 -2.03
N VAL A 81 16.00 -5.85 -2.29
CA VAL A 81 15.17 -6.80 -3.05
C VAL A 81 15.18 -6.58 -4.57
N LEU A 82 15.58 -5.38 -5.05
CA LEU A 82 15.61 -5.06 -6.49
C LEU A 82 16.34 -6.11 -7.35
N PRO A 83 17.51 -6.64 -6.95
CA PRO A 83 18.20 -7.66 -7.75
C PRO A 83 17.37 -8.94 -7.98
N TYR A 84 16.58 -9.34 -6.98
CA TYR A 84 15.72 -10.53 -7.04
C TYR A 84 14.48 -10.33 -7.91
N LEU A 85 14.18 -9.09 -8.22
CA LEU A 85 13.11 -8.69 -9.15
C LEU A 85 13.62 -8.47 -10.58
N GLY A 86 14.91 -8.76 -10.85
CA GLY A 86 15.55 -8.50 -12.13
C GLY A 86 15.68 -6.99 -12.42
N ARG A 87 15.80 -6.16 -11.40
CA ARG A 87 15.84 -4.70 -11.47
C ARG A 87 17.19 -4.16 -11.05
N THR A 88 17.54 -2.96 -11.53
CA THR A 88 18.82 -2.31 -11.22
C THR A 88 18.62 -1.31 -10.07
N ARG A 89 19.59 -1.24 -9.16
CA ARG A 89 19.63 -0.22 -8.10
C ARG A 89 19.59 1.18 -8.70
N GLY A 90 18.88 2.10 -8.04
CA GLY A 90 18.75 3.50 -8.47
C GLY A 90 17.61 3.79 -9.44
N GLN A 91 16.77 2.81 -9.78
CA GLN A 91 15.52 3.06 -10.50
C GLN A 91 14.51 3.74 -9.57
N THR A 92 14.17 5.01 -9.87
CA THR A 92 13.30 5.84 -9.04
C THR A 92 11.82 5.49 -9.15
N ASN A 93 11.37 4.98 -10.31
CA ASN A 93 9.96 4.77 -10.64
C ASN A 93 9.70 3.31 -11.01
N ASP A 94 9.77 2.41 -10.03
CA ASP A 94 9.36 1.03 -10.25
C ASP A 94 7.89 0.85 -9.90
N ALA A 95 7.07 0.58 -10.92
CA ALA A 95 5.62 0.38 -10.77
C ALA A 95 5.27 -0.77 -9.81
N LEU A 96 6.21 -1.68 -9.56
CA LEU A 96 6.01 -2.77 -8.60
C LEU A 96 5.88 -2.27 -7.16
N PHE A 97 6.59 -1.17 -6.81
CA PHE A 97 6.52 -0.55 -5.49
C PHE A 97 5.38 0.47 -5.37
N ALA A 98 4.53 0.56 -6.38
CA ALA A 98 3.41 1.48 -6.45
C ALA A 98 2.07 0.76 -6.35
N CYS A 99 1.24 1.16 -5.39
CA CYS A 99 -0.17 0.84 -5.44
C CYS A 99 -0.87 1.78 -6.43
N PRO A 100 -1.58 1.28 -7.46
CA PRO A 100 -2.26 2.15 -8.43
C PRO A 100 -3.42 2.95 -7.83
N ALA A 101 -3.86 2.60 -6.63
CA ALA A 101 -4.86 3.34 -5.88
C ALA A 101 -4.25 4.36 -4.89
N ASP A 102 -2.92 4.37 -4.73
CA ASP A 102 -2.22 5.30 -3.88
C ASP A 102 -2.10 6.67 -4.58
N ASP A 103 -3.00 7.55 -4.21
CA ASP A 103 -3.04 8.95 -4.69
C ASP A 103 -3.14 9.94 -3.52
N PHE A 104 -2.73 9.53 -2.32
CA PHE A 104 -2.67 10.40 -1.17
C PHE A 104 -1.83 11.64 -1.45
N ASP A 105 -2.32 12.79 -1.00
CA ASP A 105 -1.70 14.08 -1.21
C ASP A 105 -1.29 14.70 0.13
N CYS A 106 0.00 14.95 0.29
CA CYS A 106 0.54 15.56 1.50
C CYS A 106 0.17 17.04 1.63
N ASP A 107 -0.29 17.67 0.55
CA ASP A 107 -0.79 19.05 0.59
C ASP A 107 -2.22 19.12 1.16
N ASP A 108 -2.91 17.96 1.29
CA ASP A 108 -4.17 17.88 2.02
C ASP A 108 -3.91 18.06 3.53
N PRO A 109 -4.51 19.10 4.18
CA PRO A 109 -4.29 19.38 5.60
C PRO A 109 -4.58 18.19 6.52
N ALA A 110 -5.54 17.34 6.16
CA ALA A 110 -5.87 16.14 6.95
C ALA A 110 -4.77 15.08 6.89
N ILE A 111 -4.02 15.03 5.81
CA ILE A 111 -2.92 14.10 5.60
C ILE A 111 -1.59 14.72 6.04
N ASN A 112 -1.40 16.02 5.79
CA ASN A 112 -0.18 16.74 6.15
C ASN A 112 0.18 16.62 7.63
N THR A 113 -0.82 16.66 8.50
CA THR A 113 -0.62 16.50 9.95
C THR A 113 0.05 15.18 10.34
N LEU A 114 -0.12 14.13 9.52
CA LEU A 114 0.48 12.82 9.76
C LEU A 114 1.98 12.80 9.49
N PHE A 115 2.45 13.72 8.66
CA PHE A 115 3.85 13.83 8.24
C PHE A 115 4.55 15.04 8.85
N SER A 116 3.92 15.70 9.83
CA SER A 116 4.44 16.91 10.49
C SER A 116 5.77 16.69 11.23
N PHE A 117 6.12 15.43 11.51
CA PHE A 117 7.39 15.05 12.12
C PHE A 117 8.57 15.08 11.14
N TRP A 118 8.33 15.10 9.83
CA TRP A 118 9.39 15.29 8.86
C TRP A 118 9.74 16.78 8.71
N SER A 119 11.03 17.08 8.61
CA SER A 119 11.50 18.45 8.43
C SER A 119 12.48 18.50 7.24
N PRO A 120 12.08 19.10 6.10
CA PRO A 120 10.75 19.66 5.81
C PRO A 120 9.70 18.58 5.59
N PRO A 121 8.41 18.87 5.84
CA PRO A 121 7.34 17.94 5.55
C PRO A 121 7.26 17.69 4.04
N PRO A 122 6.88 16.47 3.61
CA PRO A 122 6.73 16.16 2.21
C PRO A 122 5.59 16.98 1.59
N THR A 123 5.72 17.32 0.31
CA THR A 123 4.72 18.06 -0.46
C THR A 123 4.27 17.21 -1.65
N GLY A 124 3.05 17.44 -2.13
CA GLY A 124 2.48 16.68 -3.24
C GLY A 124 2.11 15.25 -2.85
N LYS A 125 2.42 14.27 -3.68
CA LYS A 125 2.04 12.86 -3.40
C LYS A 125 2.89 12.23 -2.31
N CYS A 126 2.22 11.63 -1.31
CA CYS A 126 2.86 11.25 -0.05
C CYS A 126 3.72 9.99 -0.11
N PHE A 127 3.27 8.93 -0.78
CA PHE A 127 3.97 7.65 -0.72
C PHE A 127 4.79 7.38 -1.99
N TYR A 128 4.17 6.75 -2.98
CA TYR A 128 4.88 6.32 -4.18
C TYR A 128 5.32 7.45 -5.11
N ARG A 129 4.51 8.49 -5.24
CA ARG A 129 4.71 9.55 -6.27
C ARG A 129 5.65 10.67 -5.88
N GLN A 130 6.33 10.55 -4.77
CA GLN A 130 7.39 11.48 -4.44
C GLN A 130 8.61 11.29 -5.35
N ALA A 131 9.27 12.39 -5.68
CA ALA A 131 10.40 12.42 -6.61
C ALA A 131 11.70 11.80 -6.04
N THR A 132 11.67 11.26 -4.82
CA THR A 132 12.85 10.67 -4.18
C THR A 132 12.89 9.16 -4.39
N THR A 133 14.10 8.60 -4.48
CA THR A 133 14.37 7.18 -4.72
C THR A 133 13.83 6.23 -3.65
N HIS A 134 13.42 6.76 -2.50
CA HIS A 134 13.13 5.99 -1.30
C HIS A 134 11.64 5.80 -1.02
N PHE A 135 10.75 6.28 -1.90
CA PHE A 135 9.31 6.15 -1.68
C PHE A 135 8.74 4.88 -2.29
N SER A 136 7.86 4.26 -1.51
CA SER A 136 7.08 3.08 -1.88
C SER A 136 5.69 3.18 -1.27
N SER A 137 4.68 2.68 -1.95
CA SER A 137 3.36 2.45 -1.35
C SER A 137 3.38 1.32 -0.32
N TYR A 138 4.44 0.52 -0.29
CA TYR A 138 4.57 -0.66 0.56
C TYR A 138 5.75 -0.50 1.51
N ALA A 139 5.54 -0.92 2.75
CA ALA A 139 6.53 -0.91 3.81
C ALA A 139 6.85 -2.31 4.29
N PHE A 140 8.10 -2.52 4.67
CA PHE A 140 8.59 -3.75 5.26
C PHE A 140 8.53 -3.69 6.79
N ASN A 141 8.03 -4.75 7.42
CA ASN A 141 7.94 -4.87 8.89
C ASN A 141 9.26 -5.35 9.50
N GLY A 142 10.37 -4.78 9.08
CA GLY A 142 11.69 -5.23 9.52
C GLY A 142 12.45 -4.21 10.33
N GLU A 143 12.05 -2.97 10.29
CA GLU A 143 12.83 -1.89 10.85
C GLU A 143 12.03 -1.07 11.84
N ALA A 144 12.59 -0.94 13.04
CA ALA A 144 12.21 0.07 14.00
C ALA A 144 13.43 0.97 14.27
N PRO A 145 13.26 2.26 14.47
CA PRO A 145 14.36 3.18 14.79
C PRO A 145 15.00 2.90 16.16
N ASP A 146 14.29 2.27 17.01
CA ASP A 146 14.70 1.78 18.32
C ASP A 146 14.93 0.26 18.23
N SER A 147 15.91 -0.24 18.87
CA SER A 147 16.38 -1.61 18.96
C SER A 147 15.30 -2.68 19.29
N ASP A 148 14.08 -2.54 18.80
CA ASP A 148 13.00 -3.52 19.01
C ASP A 148 13.25 -4.76 18.14
N THR A 149 13.97 -5.71 18.74
CA THR A 149 14.31 -7.02 18.15
C THR A 149 13.09 -7.95 18.00
N THR A 150 11.89 -7.51 18.36
CA THR A 150 10.66 -8.34 18.26
C THR A 150 10.04 -8.36 16.86
N ARG A 151 10.45 -7.44 15.98
CA ARG A 151 10.02 -7.39 14.59
C ARG A 151 10.74 -8.43 13.72
N VAL A 152 10.34 -8.53 12.45
CA VAL A 152 10.85 -9.55 11.51
C VAL A 152 12.32 -9.35 11.16
N ALA A 153 12.85 -8.12 11.21
CA ALA A 153 14.26 -7.87 10.94
C ALA A 153 15.18 -8.62 11.93
N GLN A 154 16.28 -9.11 11.41
CA GLN A 154 17.26 -9.91 12.14
C GLN A 154 16.74 -11.26 12.65
N LYS A 155 15.55 -11.69 12.22
CA LYS A 155 15.03 -13.01 12.54
C LYS A 155 15.29 -13.99 11.41
N ILE A 156 15.55 -15.20 11.79
CA ILE A 156 15.57 -16.32 10.87
C ILE A 156 14.11 -16.68 10.57
N PHE A 157 13.67 -16.63 9.32
CA PHE A 157 12.27 -16.92 8.94
C PHE A 157 11.75 -18.24 9.50
N GLN A 158 12.59 -19.27 9.50
CA GLN A 158 12.24 -20.59 10.02
C GLN A 158 12.00 -20.61 11.53
N SER A 159 12.45 -19.59 12.28
CA SER A 159 12.23 -19.49 13.71
C SER A 159 10.93 -18.80 14.10
N VAL A 160 10.21 -18.23 13.13
CA VAL A 160 8.93 -17.54 13.36
C VAL A 160 7.86 -18.55 13.75
N ARG A 161 7.24 -18.35 14.92
CA ARG A 161 6.28 -19.29 15.49
C ARG A 161 4.93 -19.32 14.79
N GLU A 162 4.44 -18.14 14.38
CA GLU A 162 3.14 -17.98 13.70
C GLU A 162 3.32 -17.21 12.38
N PRO A 163 3.99 -17.84 11.36
CA PRO A 163 4.34 -17.14 10.13
C PRO A 163 3.13 -16.70 9.31
N SER A 164 1.98 -17.35 9.49
CA SER A 164 0.71 -16.96 8.84
C SER A 164 0.01 -15.77 9.50
N LYS A 165 0.47 -15.32 10.66
CA LYS A 165 -0.08 -14.15 11.35
C LYS A 165 0.89 -12.98 11.40
N LEU A 166 2.20 -13.23 11.34
CA LEU A 166 3.20 -12.19 11.41
C LEU A 166 3.29 -11.48 10.05
N ILE A 167 2.95 -10.19 10.04
CA ILE A 167 3.04 -9.37 8.83
C ILE A 167 4.51 -9.21 8.45
N LEU A 168 4.82 -9.43 7.17
CA LEU A 168 6.14 -9.23 6.59
C LEU A 168 6.25 -7.84 5.93
N GLU A 169 5.29 -7.52 5.09
CA GLU A 169 5.22 -6.23 4.41
C GLU A 169 3.77 -5.91 3.98
N GLY A 170 3.52 -4.68 3.61
CA GLY A 170 2.21 -4.29 3.10
C GLY A 170 2.07 -2.79 2.87
N GLU A 171 0.85 -2.35 2.62
CA GLU A 171 0.59 -0.94 2.34
C GLU A 171 0.96 -0.05 3.53
N LEU A 172 1.86 0.88 3.30
CA LEU A 172 2.34 1.84 4.31
C LEU A 172 1.20 2.71 4.85
N SER A 173 0.18 2.99 4.04
CA SER A 173 -1.01 3.76 4.43
C SER A 173 -1.71 3.19 5.66
N GLY A 174 -1.67 1.87 5.87
CA GLY A 174 -2.26 1.21 7.03
C GLY A 174 -1.67 1.66 8.37
N ALA A 175 -0.39 1.99 8.41
CA ALA A 175 0.29 2.49 9.60
C ALA A 175 -0.25 3.85 10.08
N PHE A 176 -0.92 4.58 9.21
CA PHE A 176 -1.50 5.90 9.50
C PHE A 176 -3.03 5.87 9.64
N GLY A 177 -3.66 4.70 9.69
CA GLY A 177 -5.12 4.59 9.68
C GLY A 177 -5.75 4.98 8.35
N LEU A 178 -4.98 4.95 7.27
CA LEU A 178 -5.43 5.25 5.91
C LEU A 178 -5.64 3.96 5.11
N SER A 179 -6.40 4.04 4.04
CA SER A 179 -6.50 2.98 3.04
C SER A 179 -6.64 3.56 1.64
N ALA A 180 -5.82 3.09 0.71
CA ALA A 180 -5.95 3.43 -0.70
C ALA A 180 -7.18 2.79 -1.35
N HIS A 181 -7.67 1.68 -0.80
CA HIS A 181 -8.72 0.85 -1.37
C HIS A 181 -10.08 0.97 -0.66
N ASP A 182 -10.11 1.46 0.58
CA ASP A 182 -11.33 1.63 1.39
C ASP A 182 -11.38 3.06 1.92
N ARG A 183 -11.60 4.01 1.00
CA ARG A 183 -11.61 5.44 1.33
C ARG A 183 -12.91 5.82 2.00
N LYS A 184 -12.79 6.39 3.17
CA LYS A 184 -13.89 6.93 3.97
C LYS A 184 -13.57 8.37 4.40
N GLN A 185 -14.59 9.06 4.87
CA GLN A 185 -14.45 10.33 5.55
C GLN A 185 -14.80 10.12 7.04
N PRO A 186 -13.99 10.59 7.98
CA PRO A 186 -12.68 11.23 7.80
C PRO A 186 -11.66 10.28 7.16
N HIS A 187 -10.59 10.80 6.56
CA HIS A 187 -9.59 9.97 5.85
C HIS A 187 -8.93 8.93 6.74
N GLN A 188 -8.73 9.23 8.01
CA GLN A 188 -8.23 8.29 9.01
C GLN A 188 -9.38 7.64 9.76
N PHE A 189 -9.32 6.34 9.88
CA PHE A 189 -10.30 5.57 10.66
C PHE A 189 -9.69 4.27 11.18
N PRO A 190 -10.13 3.81 12.37
CA PRO A 190 -9.77 2.47 12.83
C PRO A 190 -10.28 1.43 11.84
N ASP A 191 -9.61 0.29 11.75
CA ASP A 191 -9.96 -0.81 10.84
C ASP A 191 -9.88 -0.48 9.34
N ALA A 192 -9.05 0.46 8.93
CA ALA A 192 -8.74 0.71 7.54
C ALA A 192 -8.22 -0.57 6.88
N ARG A 193 -8.85 -1.02 5.79
CA ARG A 193 -8.40 -2.24 5.12
C ARG A 193 -7.25 -1.96 4.18
N ASN A 194 -6.19 -2.75 4.34
CA ASN A 194 -4.97 -2.66 3.55
C ASN A 194 -4.53 -4.04 3.08
N VAL A 195 -3.74 -4.06 2.01
CA VAL A 195 -3.12 -5.27 1.49
C VAL A 195 -1.85 -5.53 2.27
N MET A 196 -1.78 -6.69 2.92
CA MET A 196 -0.64 -7.14 3.73
C MET A 196 -0.18 -8.51 3.29
N SER A 197 1.11 -8.75 3.35
CA SER A 197 1.73 -10.06 3.22
C SER A 197 2.26 -10.56 4.55
N PHE A 198 2.40 -11.84 4.66
CA PHE A 198 2.81 -12.54 5.87
C PHE A 198 4.09 -13.34 5.63
N VAL A 199 4.74 -13.72 6.71
CA VAL A 199 6.01 -14.47 6.65
C VAL A 199 5.88 -15.81 5.93
N ASP A 200 4.71 -16.43 5.92
CA ASP A 200 4.45 -17.67 5.16
C ASP A 200 4.22 -17.46 3.65
N GLY A 201 4.27 -16.22 3.17
CA GLY A 201 4.11 -15.85 1.76
C GLY A 201 2.68 -15.54 1.33
N HIS A 202 1.66 -15.76 2.16
CA HIS A 202 0.30 -15.41 1.76
C HIS A 202 0.07 -13.89 1.79
N VAL A 203 -0.87 -13.43 0.97
CA VAL A 203 -1.26 -12.01 0.87
C VAL A 203 -2.76 -11.90 1.08
N SER A 204 -3.15 -11.01 2.00
CA SER A 204 -4.55 -10.78 2.36
C SER A 204 -4.91 -9.31 2.41
N TYR A 205 -6.18 -9.01 2.17
CA TYR A 205 -6.77 -7.68 2.32
C TYR A 205 -7.50 -7.63 3.66
N ILE A 206 -6.83 -7.11 4.68
CA ILE A 206 -7.26 -7.20 6.09
C ILE A 206 -7.49 -5.83 6.69
N LYS A 207 -8.21 -5.79 7.80
CA LYS A 207 -8.36 -4.62 8.65
C LYS A 207 -7.07 -4.42 9.45
N ILE A 208 -6.52 -3.21 9.41
CA ILE A 208 -5.37 -2.82 10.21
C ILE A 208 -5.84 -1.94 11.37
N TYR A 209 -5.46 -2.33 12.56
CA TYR A 209 -5.76 -1.56 13.78
C TYR A 209 -4.93 -0.27 13.80
N TRP A 210 -5.61 0.83 14.10
CA TRP A 210 -4.98 2.11 14.35
C TRP A 210 -5.58 2.74 15.60
N ASN A 211 -4.74 3.16 16.54
CA ASN A 211 -5.15 3.64 17.85
C ASN A 211 -5.47 5.15 17.88
N GLY A 212 -5.45 5.83 16.75
CA GLY A 212 -5.73 7.27 16.67
C GLY A 212 -4.53 8.17 16.96
N VAL A 213 -3.37 7.61 17.26
CA VAL A 213 -2.14 8.36 17.50
C VAL A 213 -1.23 8.19 16.29
N ALA A 214 -0.84 9.30 15.65
CA ALA A 214 0.28 9.28 14.72
C ALA A 214 1.52 8.82 15.49
N GLY A 215 2.28 7.88 14.93
CA GLY A 215 3.40 7.23 15.61
C GLY A 215 4.32 8.23 16.32
N PHE A 216 4.93 7.79 17.39
CA PHE A 216 5.83 8.63 18.17
C PHE A 216 7.23 8.68 17.52
N ASP A 217 7.99 9.73 17.84
CA ASP A 217 9.37 9.95 17.35
C ASP A 217 9.57 9.85 15.84
N GLY A 218 8.55 10.29 15.09
CA GLY A 218 8.65 10.39 13.64
C GLY A 218 8.49 9.07 12.89
N CYS A 219 8.09 8.00 13.56
CA CYS A 219 7.82 6.72 12.91
C CYS A 219 6.34 6.34 13.00
N PRO A 220 5.72 5.90 11.89
CA PRO A 220 4.42 5.28 11.96
C PRO A 220 4.53 4.05 12.85
N ALA A 221 3.79 4.06 13.96
CA ALA A 221 3.80 2.94 14.86
C ALA A 221 2.84 1.88 14.32
N PHE A 222 3.40 0.73 13.99
CA PHE A 222 2.62 -0.47 13.83
C PHE A 222 2.30 -1.00 15.22
N TYR A 223 1.06 -0.85 15.63
CA TYR A 223 0.61 -1.27 16.95
C TYR A 223 0.13 -2.71 16.91
N GLU A 224 0.53 -3.50 17.93
CA GLU A 224 -0.10 -4.80 18.13
C GLU A 224 -1.61 -4.63 18.27
N PRO A 225 -2.40 -5.35 17.50
CA PRO A 225 -3.85 -5.21 17.56
C PRO A 225 -4.40 -5.80 18.86
N PRO A 226 -5.52 -5.28 19.37
CA PRO A 226 -6.25 -5.90 20.46
C PRO A 226 -6.87 -7.25 20.03
N ALA A 227 -7.47 -7.96 20.98
CA ALA A 227 -8.15 -9.21 20.69
C ALA A 227 -9.25 -9.03 19.62
N GLY A 228 -9.31 -9.95 18.66
CA GLY A 228 -10.28 -9.91 17.55
C GLY A 228 -9.65 -9.66 16.16
N TYR A 229 -8.37 -9.36 16.11
CA TYR A 229 -7.61 -9.31 14.87
C TYR A 229 -6.79 -10.61 14.70
N ASP A 230 -6.62 -11.04 13.47
CA ASP A 230 -5.89 -12.27 13.14
C ASP A 230 -4.55 -11.96 12.46
N TYR A 231 -3.80 -11.02 13.03
CA TYR A 231 -2.44 -10.69 12.61
C TYR A 231 -1.62 -10.13 13.77
N LYS A 232 -0.31 -10.09 13.60
CA LYS A 232 0.68 -9.55 14.53
C LYS A 232 1.71 -8.71 13.78
N TRP A 233 2.27 -7.72 14.47
CA TRP A 233 3.45 -6.98 14.00
C TRP A 233 4.75 -7.48 14.62
N THR A 234 4.66 -8.10 15.79
CA THR A 234 5.81 -8.57 16.54
C THR A 234 5.63 -10.01 16.99
N GLU A 235 6.71 -10.66 17.31
CA GLU A 235 6.74 -12.00 17.89
C GLU A 235 6.95 -11.93 19.40
N LYS A 236 5.98 -11.43 20.12
CA LYS A 236 5.96 -11.46 21.58
C LYS A 236 5.35 -12.74 22.11
#